data_029d53affed44c13cfdc82aed4663227
#
_entry.id   029d53affed44c13cfdc82aed4663227
#
_cell.length_a   1.000
_cell.length_b   1.000
_cell.length_c   1.000
_cell.angle_alpha   90.00
_cell.angle_beta   90.00
_cell.angle_gamma   90.00
#
_symmetry.space_group_name_H-M   'P 1'
#
loop_
_entity.id
_entity.type
_entity.pdbx_description
1 polymer ?
#
loop_
_entity_poly.entity_id
_entity_poly.type
_entity_poly.pdbx_seq_one_letter_code
_entity_poly.pdbx_strand_id
1 'polypeptide(L)'
;MKKHLNAVLATITACLILLNISCNKAKSAEANTIAAAVKKDSVTVAKPEPGSIIDTADYNRRMIALSNNDTTGRWPVKTPYPLPGAILPYHRIIAFYGNLYSKRMGILGEIPKAEMLKKLDGEVKKWQAADTSTIAIPALHYIATTAQGAPGKDGKHRMRLAHRQIDTVISWARPIKALVFLDIQVGHSTVKEEVPTLEKYLMMPDVHLGIDPEFSLKNGHVPGTKIGTMDATDINDAINYLQKIVRDNKLPPKVLVVHRFTQGMVTNYKNIKICPEVQVVMDMDGFGDKILKKSTYLTYIKREPVQFTGFKLFYKNDIRKDPNGMYTPEELLKLIPKPIYIQFQ
;
A
#
# COMPACT_ATOMS: atom_id res chain seq x y z
N MET A 1 -32.06 46.65 -43.39
CA MET A 1 -33.54 46.65 -43.55
C MET A 1 -34.07 45.70 -42.47
N LYS A 2 -34.45 46.24 -41.34
CA LYS A 2 -35.72 46.75 -40.87
C LYS A 2 -36.83 45.68 -40.87
N LYS A 3 -37.30 45.42 -39.62
CA LYS A 3 -38.67 45.12 -39.16
C LYS A 3 -39.10 43.64 -39.20
N HIS A 4 -39.68 43.03 -38.18
CA HIS A 4 -40.63 43.41 -37.11
C HIS A 4 -40.47 42.39 -35.98
N LEU A 5 -40.33 42.63 -34.75
CA LEU A 5 -40.99 43.28 -33.61
C LEU A 5 -42.48 42.94 -33.44
N ASN A 6 -42.74 42.52 -32.24
CA ASN A 6 -44.00 42.53 -31.45
C ASN A 6 -44.80 41.24 -31.36
N ALA A 7 -44.78 40.77 -30.15
CA ALA A 7 -45.86 40.77 -29.15
C ALA A 7 -46.77 39.53 -29.19
N VAL A 8 -46.78 38.81 -28.07
CA VAL A 8 -47.99 38.72 -27.25
C VAL A 8 -47.60 38.34 -25.83
N LEU A 9 -47.81 39.30 -24.97
CA LEU A 9 -47.84 39.15 -23.51
C LEU A 9 -49.29 38.95 -23.12
N ALA A 10 -49.55 38.17 -22.11
CA ALA A 10 -50.71 38.19 -21.23
C ALA A 10 -51.55 36.93 -21.12
N THR A 11 -51.79 36.65 -19.89
CA THR A 11 -52.83 35.86 -19.21
C THR A 11 -52.57 34.35 -19.16
N ILE A 12 -52.46 33.71 -17.99
CA ILE A 12 -53.44 33.71 -16.87
C ILE A 12 -52.72 33.25 -15.59
N THR A 13 -52.87 34.09 -14.58
CA THR A 13 -52.76 33.81 -13.17
C THR A 13 -53.99 32.99 -12.72
N ALA A 14 -53.76 32.05 -11.79
CA ALA A 14 -54.77 31.36 -10.98
C ALA A 14 -54.90 29.84 -11.26
N CYS A 15 -54.10 29.07 -10.49
CA CYS A 15 -54.51 27.84 -9.80
C CYS A 15 -53.38 27.43 -8.86
N LEU A 16 -53.17 28.27 -7.86
CA LEU A 16 -52.51 27.89 -6.60
C LEU A 16 -53.58 27.41 -5.65
N ILE A 17 -53.20 26.44 -4.83
CA ILE A 17 -53.89 25.88 -3.67
C ILE A 17 -54.70 24.61 -3.97
N LEU A 18 -54.11 23.55 -3.50
CA LEU A 18 -54.59 22.27 -3.01
C LEU A 18 -53.88 21.11 -3.68
N LEU A 19 -52.71 20.74 -3.14
CA LEU A 19 -52.10 19.38 -3.14
C LEU A 19 -50.73 19.42 -2.44
N ASN A 20 -50.77 19.84 -1.18
CA ASN A 20 -49.63 19.62 -0.26
C ASN A 20 -50.18 18.89 0.97
N ILE A 21 -50.29 17.60 0.91
CA ILE A 21 -50.31 16.67 2.06
C ILE A 21 -50.37 15.26 1.44
N SER A 22 -49.29 14.67 1.06
CA SER A 22 -49.04 13.22 1.04
C SER A 22 -47.73 12.85 0.31
N CYS A 23 -46.59 13.29 0.80
CA CYS A 23 -45.28 12.76 0.32
C CYS A 23 -44.18 12.89 1.35
N ASN A 24 -44.46 12.78 2.65
CA ASN A 24 -43.43 12.85 3.68
C ASN A 24 -43.34 11.61 4.58
N LYS A 25 -43.91 10.46 4.20
CA LYS A 25 -43.72 9.19 4.94
C LYS A 25 -43.02 8.08 4.21
N ALA A 26 -42.73 8.21 2.91
CA ALA A 26 -42.04 7.16 2.15
C ALA A 26 -40.52 7.34 2.05
N LYS A 27 -39.97 8.55 2.28
CA LYS A 27 -38.50 8.80 2.21
C LYS A 27 -37.73 8.54 3.49
N SER A 28 -38.40 8.34 4.64
CA SER A 28 -37.68 8.05 5.90
C SER A 28 -37.46 6.55 6.15
N ALA A 29 -38.17 5.67 5.46
CA ALA A 29 -38.02 4.22 5.62
C ALA A 29 -36.88 3.64 4.76
N GLU A 30 -36.63 4.17 3.55
CA GLU A 30 -35.51 3.71 2.71
C GLU A 30 -34.16 4.23 3.17
N ALA A 31 -34.05 5.43 3.76
CA ALA A 31 -32.80 5.95 4.31
C ALA A 31 -32.33 5.20 5.55
N ASN A 32 -33.28 4.66 6.35
CA ASN A 32 -32.93 3.87 7.55
C ASN A 32 -32.54 2.42 7.23
N THR A 33 -33.00 1.86 6.11
CA THR A 33 -32.65 0.48 5.70
C THR A 33 -31.25 0.41 5.09
N ILE A 34 -30.79 1.48 4.43
CA ILE A 34 -29.42 1.55 3.88
C ILE A 34 -28.40 1.83 5.00
N ALA A 35 -28.79 2.58 6.05
CA ALA A 35 -27.90 2.83 7.19
C ALA A 35 -27.72 1.63 8.13
N ALA A 36 -28.65 0.66 8.14
CA ALA A 36 -28.57 -0.56 8.94
C ALA A 36 -27.74 -1.69 8.28
N ALA A 37 -27.53 -1.65 6.96
CA ALA A 37 -26.75 -2.67 6.22
C ALA A 37 -25.24 -2.38 6.15
N VAL A 38 -24.77 -1.21 6.60
CA VAL A 38 -23.33 -0.81 6.57
C VAL A 38 -22.65 -0.98 7.93
N LYS A 39 -23.30 -1.61 8.90
CA LYS A 39 -22.68 -1.91 10.22
C LYS A 39 -22.17 -3.35 10.32
N LYS A 40 -21.29 -3.77 9.41
CA LYS A 40 -20.46 -4.96 9.64
C LYS A 40 -19.10 -4.77 8.98
N ASP A 41 -18.06 -4.91 9.81
CA ASP A 41 -16.64 -5.06 9.50
C ASP A 41 -15.89 -3.84 8.97
N SER A 42 -15.83 -2.82 9.80
CA SER A 42 -14.84 -1.75 9.61
C SER A 42 -13.55 -2.14 10.34
N VAL A 43 -12.56 -2.63 9.60
CA VAL A 43 -11.20 -2.81 10.12
C VAL A 43 -10.61 -1.43 10.39
N THR A 44 -10.71 -0.96 11.63
CA THR A 44 -9.85 0.10 12.14
C THR A 44 -8.61 -0.59 12.68
N VAL A 45 -7.40 -0.18 12.25
CA VAL A 45 -6.17 -0.52 12.96
C VAL A 45 -6.23 0.24 14.28
N ALA A 46 -6.99 -0.32 15.21
CA ALA A 46 -7.12 0.21 16.57
C ALA A 46 -5.83 -0.12 17.34
N LYS A 47 -5.45 0.78 18.25
CA LYS A 47 -4.43 0.45 19.24
C LYS A 47 -4.90 -0.80 19.98
N PRO A 48 -4.03 -1.84 20.14
CA PRO A 48 -4.43 -3.06 20.84
C PRO A 48 -4.96 -2.75 22.23
N GLU A 49 -6.05 -3.40 22.60
CA GLU A 49 -6.55 -3.34 23.98
C GLU A 49 -5.47 -3.86 24.95
N PRO A 50 -5.28 -3.24 26.12
CA PRO A 50 -4.36 -3.74 27.12
C PRO A 50 -4.68 -5.20 27.49
N GLY A 51 -3.67 -6.09 27.36
CA GLY A 51 -3.82 -7.51 27.65
C GLY A 51 -4.30 -8.37 26.47
N SER A 52 -4.50 -7.83 25.26
CA SER A 52 -4.77 -8.65 24.08
C SER A 52 -3.60 -9.60 23.80
N ILE A 53 -3.92 -10.87 23.50
CA ILE A 53 -2.94 -11.92 23.22
C ILE A 53 -3.18 -12.38 21.77
N ILE A 54 -2.10 -12.70 21.05
CA ILE A 54 -2.19 -13.30 19.73
C ILE A 54 -2.72 -14.74 19.85
N ASP A 55 -3.75 -15.07 19.09
CA ASP A 55 -4.13 -16.47 18.86
C ASP A 55 -3.07 -17.11 17.94
N THR A 56 -2.15 -17.84 18.60
CA THR A 56 -1.03 -18.49 17.92
C THR A 56 -1.47 -19.62 17.01
N ALA A 57 -2.61 -20.29 17.32
CA ALA A 57 -3.15 -21.35 16.47
C ALA A 57 -3.70 -20.77 15.15
N ASP A 58 -4.48 -19.67 15.22
CA ASP A 58 -4.96 -18.96 14.04
C ASP A 58 -3.81 -18.35 13.23
N TYR A 59 -2.84 -17.74 13.91
CA TYR A 59 -1.64 -17.21 13.24
C TYR A 59 -0.92 -18.30 12.43
N ASN A 60 -0.61 -19.44 13.06
CA ASN A 60 0.09 -20.54 12.42
C ASN A 60 -0.71 -21.13 11.25
N ARG A 61 -2.03 -21.30 11.41
CA ARG A 61 -2.92 -21.78 10.33
C ARG A 61 -2.84 -20.84 9.10
N ARG A 62 -2.87 -19.53 9.31
CA ARG A 62 -2.76 -18.52 8.24
C ARG A 62 -1.39 -18.52 7.59
N MET A 63 -0.32 -18.66 8.37
CA MET A 63 1.04 -18.76 7.83
C MET A 63 1.22 -19.99 6.96
N ILE A 64 0.65 -21.14 7.36
CA ILE A 64 0.62 -22.36 6.55
C ILE A 64 -0.20 -22.15 5.27
N ALA A 65 -1.37 -21.51 5.35
CA ALA A 65 -2.18 -21.19 4.18
C ALA A 65 -1.46 -20.26 3.18
N LEU A 66 -0.66 -19.31 3.67
CA LEU A 66 0.18 -18.44 2.83
C LEU A 66 1.33 -19.21 2.17
N SER A 67 1.89 -20.23 2.81
CA SER A 67 2.96 -21.04 2.22
C SER A 67 2.50 -21.80 0.96
N ASN A 68 1.19 -21.96 0.79
CA ASN A 68 0.55 -22.52 -0.38
C ASN A 68 1.12 -23.87 -0.79
N ASN A 69 1.22 -24.79 0.18
CA ASN A 69 1.78 -26.14 0.00
C ASN A 69 3.25 -26.15 -0.45
N ASP A 70 4.07 -25.21 0.04
CA ASP A 70 5.51 -25.25 -0.21
C ASP A 70 6.12 -26.54 0.31
N THR A 71 6.79 -27.29 -0.58
CA THR A 71 7.45 -28.56 -0.26
C THR A 71 8.94 -28.41 0.06
N THR A 72 9.46 -27.16 -0.04
CA THR A 72 10.91 -26.92 0.16
C THR A 72 11.31 -26.79 1.64
N GLY A 73 10.34 -26.71 2.54
CA GLY A 73 10.54 -26.45 3.96
C GLY A 73 11.00 -25.02 4.29
N ARG A 74 11.02 -24.13 3.30
CA ARG A 74 11.43 -22.73 3.48
C ARG A 74 10.26 -21.83 3.91
N TRP A 75 9.04 -22.21 3.57
CA TRP A 75 7.83 -21.47 3.86
C TRP A 75 6.83 -22.37 4.65
N PRO A 76 6.13 -21.83 5.65
CA PRO A 76 6.31 -20.48 6.19
C PRO A 76 7.65 -20.32 6.92
N VAL A 77 8.18 -19.09 6.93
CA VAL A 77 9.39 -18.77 7.69
C VAL A 77 9.07 -18.82 9.18
N LYS A 78 9.92 -19.51 9.96
CA LYS A 78 9.80 -19.54 11.41
C LYS A 78 10.26 -18.20 11.99
N THR A 79 9.36 -17.46 12.61
CA THR A 79 9.60 -16.13 13.17
C THR A 79 8.97 -16.02 14.56
N PRO A 80 9.44 -15.10 15.42
CA PRO A 80 8.69 -14.74 16.62
C PRO A 80 7.27 -14.32 16.26
N TYR A 81 6.31 -14.63 17.14
CA TYR A 81 4.96 -14.09 16.96
C TYR A 81 4.97 -12.57 17.05
N PRO A 82 4.17 -11.87 16.22
CA PRO A 82 4.09 -10.42 16.28
C PRO A 82 3.39 -9.97 17.56
N LEU A 83 3.53 -8.68 17.90
CA LEU A 83 2.71 -8.08 18.95
C LEU A 83 1.23 -8.03 18.53
N PRO A 84 0.29 -7.93 19.49
CA PRO A 84 -1.13 -7.75 19.20
C PRO A 84 -1.40 -6.54 18.30
N GLY A 85 -2.43 -6.65 17.45
CA GLY A 85 -2.75 -5.63 16.44
C GLY A 85 -1.94 -5.77 15.15
N ALA A 86 -1.20 -6.86 14.97
CA ALA A 86 -0.51 -7.18 13.73
C ALA A 86 -1.48 -7.25 12.54
N ILE A 87 -1.08 -6.68 11.42
CA ILE A 87 -1.88 -6.69 10.19
C ILE A 87 -1.72 -8.02 9.47
N LEU A 88 -0.51 -8.51 9.35
CA LEU A 88 -0.20 -9.75 8.65
C LEU A 88 -0.09 -10.91 9.65
N PRO A 89 -0.56 -12.10 9.32
CA PRO A 89 -1.16 -12.56 8.08
C PRO A 89 -2.70 -12.44 8.00
N TYR A 90 -3.32 -11.64 8.86
CA TYR A 90 -4.78 -11.54 8.98
C TYR A 90 -5.44 -10.78 7.81
N HIS A 91 -4.70 -9.86 7.19
CA HIS A 91 -5.19 -9.00 6.11
C HIS A 91 -4.25 -9.07 4.91
N ARG A 92 -4.82 -8.99 3.70
CA ARG A 92 -4.06 -8.73 2.47
C ARG A 92 -4.12 -7.24 2.16
N ILE A 93 -2.95 -6.62 2.02
CA ILE A 93 -2.84 -5.18 1.76
C ILE A 93 -2.87 -4.95 0.24
N ILE A 94 -3.78 -4.09 -0.22
CA ILE A 94 -3.89 -3.66 -1.62
C ILE A 94 -3.50 -2.20 -1.68
N ALA A 95 -2.31 -1.92 -2.20
CA ALA A 95 -1.69 -0.61 -2.14
C ALA A 95 -1.64 0.07 -3.51
N PHE A 96 -1.97 1.36 -3.55
CA PHE A 96 -1.70 2.23 -4.69
C PHE A 96 -0.45 3.05 -4.43
N TYR A 97 0.54 2.90 -5.31
CA TYR A 97 1.86 3.52 -5.22
C TYR A 97 1.95 4.79 -6.06
N GLY A 98 2.70 5.77 -5.60
CA GLY A 98 2.98 6.95 -6.39
C GLY A 98 3.40 8.19 -5.60
N ASN A 99 3.30 9.32 -6.27
CA ASN A 99 3.78 10.60 -5.80
C ASN A 99 2.87 11.74 -6.29
N LEU A 100 2.50 12.68 -5.42
CA LEU A 100 1.57 13.75 -5.77
C LEU A 100 2.20 14.86 -6.64
N TYR A 101 3.54 14.91 -6.77
CA TYR A 101 4.22 15.88 -7.65
C TYR A 101 4.32 15.41 -9.10
N SER A 102 4.34 14.10 -9.34
CA SER A 102 4.58 13.55 -10.65
C SER A 102 3.53 12.51 -11.05
N LYS A 103 2.79 12.81 -12.10
CA LYS A 103 1.84 11.88 -12.72
C LYS A 103 2.48 10.64 -13.36
N ARG A 104 3.82 10.59 -13.43
CA ARG A 104 4.56 9.47 -14.03
C ARG A 104 5.14 8.50 -13.02
N MET A 105 4.96 8.76 -11.72
CA MET A 105 5.53 7.93 -10.66
C MET A 105 4.53 6.91 -10.06
N GLY A 106 3.32 6.85 -10.59
CA GLY A 106 2.34 5.84 -10.19
C GLY A 106 0.94 6.36 -10.03
N ILE A 107 0.00 5.43 -9.91
CA ILE A 107 -1.44 5.65 -9.90
C ILE A 107 -1.90 6.61 -8.79
N LEU A 108 -1.20 6.64 -7.65
CA LEU A 108 -1.56 7.49 -6.50
C LEU A 108 -1.57 8.99 -6.86
N GLY A 109 -0.75 9.45 -7.79
CA GLY A 109 -0.71 10.85 -8.23
C GLY A 109 -1.05 11.05 -9.70
N GLU A 110 -1.32 9.98 -10.44
CA GLU A 110 -1.56 10.03 -11.88
C GLU A 110 -2.94 10.60 -12.24
N ILE A 111 -3.95 10.18 -11.52
CA ILE A 111 -5.35 10.53 -11.77
C ILE A 111 -5.96 11.29 -10.58
N PRO A 112 -7.11 11.97 -10.76
CA PRO A 112 -7.77 12.71 -9.68
C PRO A 112 -8.10 11.82 -8.48
N LYS A 113 -8.05 12.42 -7.27
CA LYS A 113 -8.29 11.72 -5.99
C LYS A 113 -9.54 10.81 -6.01
N ALA A 114 -10.68 11.35 -6.42
CA ALA A 114 -11.95 10.61 -6.39
C ALA A 114 -11.92 9.36 -7.28
N GLU A 115 -11.34 9.50 -8.47
CA GLU A 115 -11.16 8.40 -9.44
C GLU A 115 -10.17 7.37 -8.92
N MET A 116 -9.04 7.82 -8.36
CA MET A 116 -8.02 6.97 -7.76
C MET A 116 -8.60 6.14 -6.62
N LEU A 117 -9.33 6.76 -5.68
CA LEU A 117 -9.95 6.05 -4.56
C LEU A 117 -11.02 5.06 -5.02
N LYS A 118 -11.84 5.43 -6.02
CA LYS A 118 -12.81 4.50 -6.63
C LYS A 118 -12.13 3.29 -7.28
N LYS A 119 -11.02 3.53 -7.96
CA LYS A 119 -10.22 2.44 -8.59
C LYS A 119 -9.61 1.54 -7.53
N LEU A 120 -9.07 2.10 -6.44
CA LEU A 120 -8.53 1.32 -5.33
C LEU A 120 -9.61 0.44 -4.68
N ASP A 121 -10.79 0.99 -4.41
CA ASP A 121 -11.93 0.22 -3.90
C ASP A 121 -12.31 -0.94 -4.82
N GLY A 122 -12.27 -0.70 -6.14
CA GLY A 122 -12.49 -1.75 -7.15
C GLY A 122 -11.45 -2.86 -7.07
N GLU A 123 -10.17 -2.54 -6.90
CA GLU A 123 -9.12 -3.57 -6.74
C GLU A 123 -9.28 -4.33 -5.41
N VAL A 124 -9.57 -3.64 -4.30
CA VAL A 124 -9.84 -4.30 -3.01
C VAL A 124 -10.99 -5.31 -3.13
N LYS A 125 -12.07 -4.93 -3.80
CA LYS A 125 -13.23 -5.81 -4.03
C LYS A 125 -12.88 -7.03 -4.90
N LYS A 126 -12.07 -6.87 -5.95
CA LYS A 126 -11.58 -7.97 -6.79
C LYS A 126 -10.76 -8.97 -5.96
N TRP A 127 -9.82 -8.47 -5.16
CA TRP A 127 -9.01 -9.32 -4.28
C TRP A 127 -9.84 -10.02 -3.21
N GLN A 128 -10.82 -9.34 -2.62
CA GLN A 128 -11.73 -9.95 -1.65
C GLN A 128 -12.62 -11.03 -2.28
N ALA A 129 -13.04 -10.84 -3.54
CA ALA A 129 -13.81 -11.86 -4.26
C ALA A 129 -12.97 -13.10 -4.61
N ALA A 130 -11.68 -12.91 -4.96
CA ALA A 130 -10.77 -13.99 -5.31
C ALA A 130 -10.31 -14.82 -4.10
N ASP A 131 -10.23 -14.20 -2.91
CA ASP A 131 -9.87 -14.87 -1.65
C ASP A 131 -10.73 -14.35 -0.50
N THR A 132 -11.76 -15.12 -0.14
CA THR A 132 -12.66 -14.81 0.96
C THR A 132 -12.09 -15.17 2.34
N SER A 133 -10.98 -15.92 2.39
CA SER A 133 -10.34 -16.36 3.64
C SER A 133 -9.46 -15.29 4.30
N THR A 134 -9.04 -14.29 3.51
CA THR A 134 -8.16 -13.21 3.95
C THR A 134 -8.79 -11.87 3.61
N ILE A 135 -9.03 -11.03 4.61
CA ILE A 135 -9.66 -9.72 4.41
C ILE A 135 -8.70 -8.83 3.62
N ALA A 136 -9.18 -8.31 2.46
CA ALA A 136 -8.43 -7.33 1.68
C ALA A 136 -8.65 -5.91 2.23
N ILE A 137 -7.56 -5.18 2.49
CA ILE A 137 -7.62 -3.81 3.00
C ILE A 137 -6.88 -2.85 2.07
N PRO A 138 -7.38 -1.61 1.88
CA PRO A 138 -6.73 -0.61 1.05
C PRO A 138 -5.49 -0.01 1.70
N ALA A 139 -4.54 0.44 0.87
CA ALA A 139 -3.41 1.25 1.31
C ALA A 139 -3.02 2.30 0.27
N LEU A 140 -2.48 3.42 0.73
CA LEU A 140 -1.81 4.43 -0.10
C LEU A 140 -0.31 4.38 0.20
N HIS A 141 0.50 4.03 -0.80
CA HIS A 141 1.94 3.93 -0.67
C HIS A 141 2.61 5.12 -1.36
N TYR A 142 2.95 6.13 -0.56
CA TYR A 142 3.42 7.43 -1.01
C TYR A 142 4.93 7.54 -0.94
N ILE A 143 5.58 7.92 -2.05
CA ILE A 143 7.02 8.17 -2.10
C ILE A 143 7.29 9.49 -1.36
N ALA A 144 7.77 9.41 -0.12
CA ALA A 144 8.03 10.56 0.74
C ALA A 144 9.44 11.15 0.54
N THR A 145 10.39 10.32 0.13
CA THR A 145 11.73 10.74 -0.29
C THR A 145 12.02 10.14 -1.66
N THR A 146 12.26 10.98 -2.65
CA THR A 146 12.48 10.58 -4.04
C THR A 146 13.94 10.73 -4.43
N ALA A 147 14.55 9.69 -4.99
CA ALA A 147 15.86 9.76 -5.59
C ALA A 147 15.86 10.70 -6.81
N GLN A 148 16.95 11.42 -7.02
CA GLN A 148 17.07 12.46 -8.04
C GLN A 148 18.34 12.29 -8.87
N GLY A 149 18.27 12.57 -10.17
CA GLY A 149 19.46 12.68 -11.02
C GLY A 149 20.35 13.86 -10.64
N ALA A 150 19.76 14.96 -10.15
CA ALA A 150 20.51 16.11 -9.64
C ALA A 150 20.99 15.86 -8.20
N PRO A 151 22.18 16.35 -7.82
CA PRO A 151 22.77 16.13 -6.49
C PRO A 151 21.98 16.78 -5.34
N GLY A 152 21.20 17.82 -5.65
CA GLY A 152 20.55 18.63 -4.62
C GLY A 152 21.56 19.56 -3.89
N LYS A 153 21.10 20.26 -2.86
CA LYS A 153 21.95 21.21 -2.10
C LYS A 153 23.02 20.50 -1.26
N ASP A 154 22.76 19.28 -0.83
CA ASP A 154 23.62 18.50 0.06
C ASP A 154 24.37 17.35 -0.63
N GLY A 155 24.29 17.27 -1.95
CA GLY A 155 24.97 16.23 -2.75
C GLY A 155 24.38 14.83 -2.61
N LYS A 156 23.23 14.66 -1.93
CA LYS A 156 22.69 13.34 -1.60
C LYS A 156 21.82 12.72 -2.72
N HIS A 157 21.63 13.39 -3.84
CA HIS A 157 20.84 12.88 -4.97
C HIS A 157 19.45 12.38 -4.55
N ARG A 158 18.82 13.06 -3.60
CA ARG A 158 17.43 12.79 -3.17
C ARG A 158 16.70 14.06 -2.81
N MET A 159 15.39 14.02 -2.83
CA MET A 159 14.51 15.11 -2.43
C MET A 159 13.50 14.60 -1.41
N ARG A 160 13.56 15.14 -0.19
CA ARG A 160 12.50 14.95 0.81
C ARG A 160 11.30 15.78 0.42
N LEU A 161 10.15 15.15 0.26
CA LEU A 161 8.94 15.85 -0.14
C LEU A 161 8.33 16.60 1.03
N ALA A 162 7.59 17.67 0.72
CA ALA A 162 7.01 18.52 1.76
C ALA A 162 6.01 17.72 2.63
N HIS A 163 6.12 17.84 3.93
CA HIS A 163 5.24 17.16 4.90
C HIS A 163 3.75 17.38 4.64
N ARG A 164 3.36 18.58 4.12
CA ARG A 164 1.96 18.85 3.71
C ARG A 164 1.38 17.83 2.71
N GLN A 165 2.23 17.20 1.89
CA GLN A 165 1.75 16.17 0.98
C GLN A 165 1.53 14.84 1.69
N ILE A 166 2.37 14.49 2.66
CA ILE A 166 2.13 13.35 3.54
C ILE A 166 0.82 13.56 4.30
N ASP A 167 0.61 14.75 4.86
CA ASP A 167 -0.64 15.12 5.53
C ASP A 167 -1.85 15.00 4.58
N THR A 168 -1.67 15.37 3.31
CA THR A 168 -2.70 15.21 2.27
C THR A 168 -3.03 13.73 2.04
N VAL A 169 -2.01 12.88 1.86
CA VAL A 169 -2.23 11.42 1.64
C VAL A 169 -2.92 10.79 2.85
N ILE A 170 -2.50 11.12 4.06
CA ILE A 170 -3.16 10.65 5.29
C ILE A 170 -4.62 11.10 5.34
N SER A 171 -4.92 12.35 4.95
CA SER A 171 -6.29 12.86 4.88
C SER A 171 -7.16 12.13 3.85
N TRP A 172 -6.56 11.58 2.80
CA TRP A 172 -7.25 10.75 1.79
C TRP A 172 -7.48 9.33 2.28
N ALA A 173 -6.51 8.76 3.01
CA ALA A 173 -6.52 7.39 3.48
C ALA A 173 -7.54 7.15 4.62
N ARG A 174 -7.58 8.03 5.62
CA ARG A 174 -8.37 7.82 6.85
C ARG A 174 -9.87 7.65 6.65
N PRO A 175 -10.56 8.44 5.79
CA PRO A 175 -12.01 8.25 5.54
C PRO A 175 -12.37 6.88 4.99
N ILE A 176 -11.47 6.24 4.26
CA ILE A 176 -11.65 4.89 3.68
C ILE A 176 -10.93 3.80 4.50
N LYS A 177 -10.41 4.15 5.68
CA LYS A 177 -9.66 3.26 6.58
C LYS A 177 -8.48 2.56 5.89
N ALA A 178 -7.84 3.23 4.94
CA ALA A 178 -6.66 2.76 4.28
C ALA A 178 -5.42 2.96 5.16
N LEU A 179 -4.48 2.02 5.08
CA LEU A 179 -3.13 2.20 5.59
C LEU A 179 -2.37 3.23 4.74
N VAL A 180 -1.36 3.84 5.33
CA VAL A 180 -0.41 4.68 4.61
C VAL A 180 0.98 4.07 4.73
N PHE A 181 1.67 3.95 3.61
CA PHE A 181 3.10 3.65 3.58
C PHE A 181 3.85 4.88 3.12
N LEU A 182 4.94 5.20 3.80
CA LEU A 182 5.87 6.25 3.40
C LEU A 182 7.11 5.58 2.83
N ASP A 183 7.35 5.75 1.53
CA ASP A 183 8.46 5.13 0.84
C ASP A 183 9.68 6.04 0.77
N ILE A 184 10.86 5.44 0.89
CA ILE A 184 12.13 6.15 0.91
C ILE A 184 13.08 5.61 -0.16
N GLN A 185 13.45 6.49 -1.10
CA GLN A 185 14.51 6.31 -2.07
C GLN A 185 15.71 7.15 -1.64
N VAL A 186 16.70 6.53 -1.01
CA VAL A 186 17.75 7.24 -0.26
C VAL A 186 18.77 8.00 -1.12
N GLY A 187 18.94 7.65 -2.41
CA GLY A 187 19.99 8.21 -3.26
C GLY A 187 21.39 7.90 -2.70
N HIS A 188 22.16 8.95 -2.41
CA HIS A 188 23.45 8.89 -1.73
C HIS A 188 23.35 9.10 -0.21
N SER A 189 22.13 9.21 0.34
CA SER A 189 21.88 9.20 1.78
C SER A 189 21.80 7.77 2.31
N THR A 190 21.32 7.58 3.51
CA THR A 190 21.16 6.28 4.16
C THR A 190 19.77 6.12 4.76
N VAL A 191 19.33 4.89 4.96
CA VAL A 191 18.11 4.57 5.71
C VAL A 191 18.16 5.18 7.11
N LYS A 192 19.32 5.12 7.77
CA LYS A 192 19.56 5.67 9.10
C LYS A 192 19.36 7.19 9.18
N GLU A 193 19.67 7.92 8.10
CA GLU A 193 19.47 9.37 8.03
C GLU A 193 18.03 9.76 7.63
N GLU A 194 17.41 8.97 6.76
CA GLU A 194 16.12 9.35 6.16
C GLU A 194 14.90 8.94 7.00
N VAL A 195 14.90 7.74 7.62
CA VAL A 195 13.75 7.24 8.39
C VAL A 195 13.38 8.17 9.56
N PRO A 196 14.33 8.71 10.36
CA PRO A 196 14.01 9.62 11.46
C PRO A 196 13.27 10.89 11.03
N THR A 197 13.43 11.33 9.79
CA THR A 197 12.72 12.53 9.27
C THR A 197 11.20 12.33 9.18
N LEU A 198 10.75 11.07 9.22
CA LEU A 198 9.34 10.68 9.15
C LEU A 198 8.75 10.25 10.50
N GLU A 199 9.50 10.37 11.60
CA GLU A 199 9.13 9.84 12.93
C GLU A 199 7.72 10.23 13.36
N LYS A 200 7.35 11.52 13.25
CA LYS A 200 6.01 12.01 13.65
C LYS A 200 4.86 11.28 12.95
N TYR A 201 5.09 10.77 11.74
CA TYR A 201 4.12 10.00 10.98
C TYR A 201 4.19 8.53 11.37
N LEU A 202 5.39 7.98 11.54
CA LEU A 202 5.59 6.60 11.92
C LEU A 202 5.09 6.30 13.34
N MET A 203 4.90 7.32 14.18
CA MET A 203 4.19 7.19 15.47
C MET A 203 2.67 7.00 15.33
N MET A 204 2.10 7.20 14.13
CA MET A 204 0.68 6.94 13.88
C MET A 204 0.45 5.44 13.62
N PRO A 205 -0.55 4.77 14.23
CA PRO A 205 -0.73 3.33 14.11
C PRO A 205 -1.02 2.85 12.68
N ASP A 206 -1.63 3.71 11.86
CA ASP A 206 -2.03 3.47 10.48
C ASP A 206 -0.94 3.84 9.43
N VAL A 207 0.25 4.30 9.88
CA VAL A 207 1.35 4.69 8.99
C VAL A 207 2.52 3.72 9.13
N HIS A 208 3.01 3.23 8.00
CA HIS A 208 4.04 2.22 7.83
C HIS A 208 5.19 2.71 6.95
N LEU A 209 6.19 1.88 6.68
CA LEU A 209 7.40 2.27 5.95
C LEU A 209 7.62 1.39 4.71
N GLY A 210 8.06 2.01 3.61
CA GLY A 210 8.69 1.36 2.47
C GLY A 210 10.13 1.83 2.31
N ILE A 211 11.02 0.96 1.85
CA ILE A 211 12.38 1.30 1.45
C ILE A 211 12.68 0.67 0.10
N ASP A 212 13.37 1.44 -0.75
CA ASP A 212 13.65 1.04 -2.12
C ASP A 212 15.16 0.90 -2.37
N PRO A 213 15.69 -0.35 -2.31
CA PRO A 213 17.09 -0.64 -2.55
C PRO A 213 17.58 -0.25 -3.95
N GLU A 214 16.69 -0.19 -4.97
CA GLU A 214 17.07 0.23 -6.32
C GLU A 214 17.79 1.58 -6.30
N PHE A 215 17.37 2.46 -5.41
CA PHE A 215 17.90 3.81 -5.31
C PHE A 215 18.88 4.01 -4.15
N SER A 216 19.48 2.96 -3.61
CA SER A 216 20.54 3.04 -2.61
C SER A 216 21.91 2.94 -3.30
N LEU A 217 22.51 4.07 -3.63
CA LEU A 217 23.68 4.17 -4.52
C LEU A 217 24.95 4.66 -3.78
N LYS A 218 25.35 3.91 -2.77
CA LYS A 218 26.52 4.22 -1.91
C LYS A 218 27.85 4.31 -2.68
N ASN A 219 27.90 3.77 -3.89
CA ASN A 219 29.07 3.80 -4.78
C ASN A 219 29.17 5.06 -5.64
N GLY A 220 28.32 6.06 -5.39
CA GLY A 220 28.36 7.35 -6.06
C GLY A 220 27.75 7.40 -7.45
N HIS A 221 27.12 6.32 -7.93
CA HIS A 221 26.37 6.38 -9.21
C HIS A 221 25.14 7.25 -9.09
N VAL A 222 24.80 7.97 -10.16
CA VAL A 222 23.59 8.78 -10.21
C VAL A 222 22.35 7.89 -10.23
N PRO A 223 21.30 8.19 -9.42
CA PRO A 223 20.04 7.46 -9.43
C PRO A 223 19.44 7.33 -10.83
N GLY A 224 18.96 6.13 -11.17
CA GLY A 224 18.42 5.81 -12.50
C GLY A 224 19.47 5.36 -13.53
N THR A 225 20.78 5.44 -13.23
CA THR A 225 21.85 4.95 -14.14
C THR A 225 22.31 3.54 -13.79
N LYS A 226 22.12 3.13 -12.54
CA LYS A 226 22.43 1.79 -12.03
C LYS A 226 21.38 1.38 -11.01
N ILE A 227 21.19 0.08 -10.85
CA ILE A 227 20.39 -0.48 -9.76
C ILE A 227 21.25 -0.44 -8.50
N GLY A 228 20.68 0.08 -7.42
CA GLY A 228 21.34 0.19 -6.11
C GLY A 228 21.29 -1.10 -5.29
N THR A 229 21.78 -1.00 -4.06
CA THR A 229 21.90 -2.13 -3.14
C THR A 229 21.66 -1.67 -1.70
N MET A 230 20.88 -2.42 -0.94
CA MET A 230 20.85 -2.39 0.52
C MET A 230 21.36 -3.72 1.07
N ASP A 231 22.29 -3.65 1.99
CA ASP A 231 22.67 -4.82 2.80
C ASP A 231 21.64 -5.04 3.91
N ALA A 232 21.63 -6.26 4.47
CA ALA A 232 20.79 -6.54 5.65
C ALA A 232 20.99 -5.53 6.79
N THR A 233 22.19 -4.96 6.93
CA THR A 233 22.48 -3.91 7.92
C THR A 233 21.67 -2.64 7.69
N ASP A 234 21.49 -2.22 6.43
CA ASP A 234 20.66 -1.05 6.09
C ASP A 234 19.20 -1.29 6.39
N ILE A 235 18.71 -2.49 6.05
CA ILE A 235 17.33 -2.89 6.33
C ILE A 235 17.12 -2.99 7.84
N ASN A 236 18.11 -3.50 8.58
CA ASN A 236 18.06 -3.59 10.03
C ASN A 236 18.08 -2.22 10.70
N ASP A 237 18.68 -1.19 10.12
CA ASP A 237 18.59 0.19 10.62
C ASP A 237 17.11 0.66 10.62
N ALA A 238 16.36 0.38 9.53
CA ALA A 238 14.92 0.66 9.48
C ALA A 238 14.15 -0.15 10.52
N ILE A 239 14.42 -1.45 10.63
CA ILE A 239 13.75 -2.34 11.58
C ILE A 239 14.01 -1.89 13.02
N ASN A 240 15.25 -1.58 13.38
CA ASN A 240 15.61 -1.13 14.72
C ASN A 240 14.92 0.19 15.08
N TYR A 241 14.83 1.11 14.12
CA TYR A 241 14.14 2.38 14.32
C TYR A 241 12.63 2.20 14.51
N LEU A 242 11.97 1.39 13.67
CA LEU A 242 10.55 1.05 13.80
C LEU A 242 10.28 0.30 15.10
N GLN A 243 11.14 -0.64 15.49
CA GLN A 243 11.05 -1.38 16.75
C GLN A 243 11.06 -0.41 17.95
N LYS A 244 11.98 0.57 17.93
CA LYS A 244 12.04 1.61 18.97
C LYS A 244 10.73 2.41 19.01
N ILE A 245 10.23 2.90 17.87
CA ILE A 245 8.96 3.66 17.79
C ILE A 245 7.79 2.84 18.36
N VAL A 246 7.68 1.57 17.99
CA VAL A 246 6.60 0.68 18.46
C VAL A 246 6.65 0.52 19.96
N ARG A 247 7.82 0.25 20.52
CA ARG A 247 8.00 0.05 21.98
C ARG A 247 7.71 1.32 22.78
N ASP A 248 8.34 2.42 22.39
CA ASP A 248 8.26 3.69 23.10
C ASP A 248 6.82 4.26 23.11
N ASN A 249 6.07 4.03 22.05
CA ASN A 249 4.72 4.56 21.88
C ASN A 249 3.61 3.51 22.09
N LYS A 250 3.96 2.28 22.45
CA LYS A 250 3.01 1.15 22.65
C LYS A 250 2.08 0.98 21.44
N LEU A 251 2.66 0.94 20.25
CA LEU A 251 1.94 0.82 18.98
C LEU A 251 1.73 -0.65 18.60
N PRO A 252 0.75 -0.95 17.72
CA PRO A 252 0.74 -2.22 17.00
C PRO A 252 1.98 -2.35 16.10
N PRO A 253 2.33 -3.57 15.68
CA PRO A 253 3.47 -3.80 14.80
C PRO A 253 3.42 -2.94 13.53
N LYS A 254 4.58 -2.46 13.10
CA LYS A 254 4.72 -1.79 11.81
C LYS A 254 4.96 -2.80 10.70
N VAL A 255 4.49 -2.47 9.49
CA VAL A 255 4.86 -3.20 8.28
C VAL A 255 6.00 -2.44 7.60
N LEU A 256 7.08 -3.15 7.27
CA LEU A 256 8.19 -2.66 6.47
C LEU A 256 8.17 -3.35 5.11
N VAL A 257 7.95 -2.60 4.04
CA VAL A 257 8.04 -3.10 2.66
C VAL A 257 9.44 -2.83 2.13
N VAL A 258 10.09 -3.86 1.60
CA VAL A 258 11.41 -3.80 0.95
C VAL A 258 11.24 -4.21 -0.51
N HIS A 259 11.44 -3.27 -1.43
CA HIS A 259 11.32 -3.51 -2.87
C HIS A 259 12.49 -4.33 -3.39
N ARG A 260 12.23 -5.31 -4.27
CA ARG A 260 13.28 -6.15 -4.83
C ARG A 260 12.89 -6.78 -6.16
N PHE A 261 13.74 -6.64 -7.19
CA PHE A 261 13.56 -7.33 -8.47
C PHE A 261 14.87 -7.88 -9.06
N THR A 262 16.03 -7.67 -8.38
CA THR A 262 17.30 -8.31 -8.75
C THR A 262 17.99 -8.92 -7.54
N GLN A 263 18.96 -9.81 -7.80
CA GLN A 263 19.75 -10.44 -6.76
C GLN A 263 20.53 -9.41 -5.92
N GLY A 264 21.17 -8.44 -6.60
CA GLY A 264 22.05 -7.47 -5.96
C GLY A 264 21.34 -6.36 -5.19
N MET A 265 20.02 -6.19 -5.34
CA MET A 265 19.29 -5.17 -4.59
C MET A 265 19.29 -5.41 -3.08
N VAL A 266 19.27 -6.68 -2.65
CA VAL A 266 19.33 -7.05 -1.23
C VAL A 266 20.43 -8.08 -1.03
N THR A 267 21.42 -7.75 -0.21
CA THR A 267 22.50 -8.66 0.15
C THR A 267 22.36 -9.16 1.59
N ASN A 268 22.94 -10.33 1.87
CA ASN A 268 22.92 -10.94 3.21
C ASN A 268 21.51 -11.10 3.81
N TYR A 269 20.49 -11.39 2.99
CA TYR A 269 19.09 -11.44 3.40
C TYR A 269 18.83 -12.30 4.66
N LYS A 270 19.64 -13.34 4.91
CA LYS A 270 19.54 -14.19 6.11
C LYS A 270 19.82 -13.44 7.42
N ASN A 271 20.51 -12.31 7.33
CA ASN A 271 20.86 -11.47 8.46
C ASN A 271 19.82 -10.36 8.70
N ILE A 272 18.75 -10.31 7.91
CA ILE A 272 17.63 -9.39 8.17
C ILE A 272 16.96 -9.81 9.47
N LYS A 273 16.91 -8.88 10.41
CA LYS A 273 16.32 -9.07 11.73
C LYS A 273 14.80 -9.25 11.62
N ILE A 274 14.27 -10.25 12.30
CA ILE A 274 12.84 -10.44 12.47
C ILE A 274 12.50 -10.28 13.95
N CYS A 275 11.53 -9.45 14.25
CA CYS A 275 11.12 -9.14 15.63
C CYS A 275 9.60 -8.94 15.73
N PRO A 276 9.01 -9.05 16.94
CA PRO A 276 7.57 -8.93 17.13
C PRO A 276 6.96 -7.58 16.73
N GLU A 277 7.76 -6.53 16.74
CA GLU A 277 7.33 -5.15 16.50
C GLU A 277 7.28 -4.77 15.02
N VAL A 278 7.93 -5.54 14.12
CA VAL A 278 8.04 -5.20 12.70
C VAL A 278 7.77 -6.42 11.83
N GLN A 279 6.83 -6.29 10.91
CA GLN A 279 6.45 -7.30 9.92
C GLN A 279 7.10 -6.94 8.57
N VAL A 280 8.06 -7.75 8.11
CA VAL A 280 8.85 -7.47 6.91
C VAL A 280 8.22 -8.12 5.68
N VAL A 281 7.96 -7.33 4.65
CA VAL A 281 7.47 -7.76 3.35
C VAL A 281 8.55 -7.57 2.31
N MET A 282 8.99 -8.67 1.66
CA MET A 282 9.83 -8.60 0.46
C MET A 282 8.93 -8.47 -0.76
N ASP A 283 8.88 -7.28 -1.37
CA ASP A 283 7.99 -6.98 -2.48
C ASP A 283 8.68 -7.17 -3.83
N MET A 284 8.15 -8.07 -4.66
CA MET A 284 8.64 -8.26 -6.03
C MET A 284 8.24 -7.06 -6.89
N ASP A 285 9.18 -6.16 -7.14
CA ASP A 285 8.99 -4.86 -7.79
C ASP A 285 9.45 -4.81 -9.26
N GLY A 286 9.55 -5.95 -9.94
CA GLY A 286 9.89 -5.97 -11.35
C GLY A 286 8.67 -5.78 -12.26
N PHE A 287 8.81 -4.97 -13.32
CA PHE A 287 7.81 -4.88 -14.38
C PHE A 287 8.13 -5.80 -15.56
N GLY A 288 7.13 -6.13 -16.37
CA GLY A 288 7.27 -6.93 -17.56
C GLY A 288 6.15 -7.97 -17.74
N ASP A 289 6.36 -8.89 -18.66
CA ASP A 289 5.40 -9.97 -18.88
C ASP A 289 5.31 -10.96 -17.71
N LYS A 290 4.25 -11.75 -17.69
CA LYS A 290 3.97 -12.71 -16.61
C LYS A 290 5.11 -13.73 -16.39
N ILE A 291 5.80 -14.15 -17.46
CA ILE A 291 6.88 -15.14 -17.37
C ILE A 291 8.08 -14.53 -16.63
N LEU A 292 8.50 -13.33 -17.03
CA LEU A 292 9.60 -12.62 -16.41
C LEU A 292 9.30 -12.34 -14.93
N LYS A 293 8.11 -11.80 -14.64
CA LYS A 293 7.71 -11.48 -13.25
C LYS A 293 7.63 -12.71 -12.37
N LYS A 294 7.09 -13.83 -12.88
CA LYS A 294 7.08 -15.12 -12.17
C LYS A 294 8.49 -15.62 -11.90
N SER A 295 9.38 -15.55 -12.89
CA SER A 295 10.78 -15.94 -12.73
C SER A 295 11.46 -15.09 -11.66
N THR A 296 11.29 -13.78 -11.69
CA THR A 296 11.81 -12.83 -10.69
C THR A 296 11.32 -13.17 -9.28
N TYR A 297 10.00 -13.39 -9.13
CA TYR A 297 9.40 -13.76 -7.84
C TYR A 297 9.98 -15.08 -7.30
N LEU A 298 10.07 -16.10 -8.15
CA LEU A 298 10.57 -17.40 -7.73
C LEU A 298 12.08 -17.35 -7.39
N THR A 299 12.85 -16.55 -8.11
CA THR A 299 14.30 -16.49 -7.97
C THR A 299 14.74 -15.66 -6.77
N TYR A 300 14.15 -14.47 -6.58
CA TYR A 300 14.64 -13.49 -5.60
C TYR A 300 13.76 -13.37 -4.35
N ILE A 301 12.49 -13.80 -4.44
CA ILE A 301 11.59 -13.72 -3.29
C ILE A 301 11.40 -15.12 -2.66
N LYS A 302 10.92 -16.09 -3.44
CA LYS A 302 10.67 -17.45 -2.92
C LYS A 302 11.92 -18.14 -2.41
N ARG A 303 13.04 -18.06 -3.16
CA ARG A 303 14.30 -18.75 -2.80
C ARG A 303 15.03 -18.10 -1.65
N GLU A 304 14.79 -16.84 -1.37
CA GLU A 304 15.41 -16.06 -0.31
C GLU A 304 14.35 -15.56 0.70
N PRO A 305 13.81 -16.49 1.51
CA PRO A 305 12.71 -16.19 2.43
C PRO A 305 13.17 -15.26 3.56
N VAL A 306 12.33 -14.26 3.88
CA VAL A 306 12.54 -13.36 5.02
C VAL A 306 11.38 -13.48 6.00
N GLN A 307 10.15 -13.02 5.65
CA GLN A 307 8.97 -13.20 6.49
C GLN A 307 7.68 -13.26 5.67
N PHE A 308 7.32 -12.18 4.99
CA PHE A 308 6.15 -12.09 4.10
C PHE A 308 6.58 -11.70 2.69
N THR A 309 5.69 -11.93 1.72
CA THR A 309 5.95 -11.58 0.33
C THR A 309 4.93 -10.61 -0.22
N GLY A 310 5.40 -9.72 -1.12
CA GLY A 310 4.59 -8.81 -1.91
C GLY A 310 4.77 -9.03 -3.41
N PHE A 311 3.88 -8.41 -4.18
CA PHE A 311 3.93 -8.44 -5.63
C PHE A 311 3.40 -7.14 -6.21
N LYS A 312 4.24 -6.44 -6.97
CA LYS A 312 3.89 -5.18 -7.62
C LYS A 312 3.35 -5.40 -9.02
N LEU A 313 2.32 -4.67 -9.39
CA LEU A 313 1.64 -4.69 -10.69
C LEU A 313 1.70 -3.31 -11.32
N PHE A 314 2.05 -3.25 -12.60
CA PHE A 314 2.21 -1.99 -13.32
C PHE A 314 1.15 -1.87 -14.41
N TYR A 315 0.18 -0.98 -14.22
CA TYR A 315 -0.94 -0.79 -15.16
C TYR A 315 -0.52 -0.53 -16.60
N LYS A 316 0.65 0.08 -16.82
CA LYS A 316 1.16 0.40 -18.17
C LYS A 316 2.25 -0.54 -18.62
N ASN A 317 3.18 -0.88 -17.73
CA ASN A 317 4.40 -1.57 -18.14
C ASN A 317 4.20 -3.08 -18.29
N ASP A 318 3.33 -3.70 -17.47
CA ASP A 318 3.07 -5.14 -17.54
C ASP A 318 2.29 -5.53 -18.80
N ILE A 319 1.44 -4.62 -19.31
CA ILE A 319 0.64 -4.85 -20.53
C ILE A 319 1.29 -4.31 -21.80
N ARG A 320 2.52 -3.79 -21.73
CA ARG A 320 3.16 -3.10 -22.87
C ARG A 320 3.34 -3.97 -24.08
N LYS A 321 3.61 -5.27 -23.90
CA LYS A 321 3.78 -6.26 -24.97
C LYS A 321 2.56 -7.12 -25.20
N ASP A 322 1.73 -7.30 -24.17
CA ASP A 322 0.53 -8.14 -24.16
C ASP A 322 -0.56 -7.44 -23.34
N PRO A 323 -1.72 -7.07 -23.92
CA PRO A 323 -2.84 -6.48 -23.19
C PRO A 323 -3.32 -7.32 -21.99
N ASN A 324 -3.10 -8.64 -22.01
CA ASN A 324 -3.42 -9.57 -20.92
C ASN A 324 -2.21 -9.83 -19.99
N GLY A 325 -1.13 -9.06 -20.14
CA GLY A 325 0.14 -9.26 -19.45
C GLY A 325 0.10 -9.01 -17.94
N MET A 326 -0.90 -8.29 -17.43
CA MET A 326 -1.04 -8.07 -16.00
C MET A 326 -1.65 -9.31 -15.31
N TYR A 327 -1.08 -9.69 -14.16
CA TYR A 327 -1.60 -10.79 -13.37
C TYR A 327 -2.97 -10.46 -12.77
N THR A 328 -3.86 -11.47 -12.73
CA THR A 328 -5.11 -11.41 -11.97
C THR A 328 -4.89 -11.86 -10.52
N PRO A 329 -5.82 -11.53 -9.58
CA PRO A 329 -5.76 -12.03 -8.22
C PRO A 329 -5.67 -13.56 -8.14
N GLU A 330 -6.48 -14.28 -8.94
CA GLU A 330 -6.53 -15.75 -8.96
C GLU A 330 -5.21 -16.36 -9.45
N GLU A 331 -4.52 -15.70 -10.38
CA GLU A 331 -3.21 -16.14 -10.84
C GLU A 331 -2.14 -15.94 -9.77
N LEU A 332 -2.14 -14.80 -9.07
CA LEU A 332 -1.18 -14.51 -7.99
C LEU A 332 -1.41 -15.41 -6.77
N LEU A 333 -2.67 -15.78 -6.48
CA LEU A 333 -3.01 -16.71 -5.40
C LEU A 333 -2.49 -18.14 -5.65
N LYS A 334 -2.06 -18.47 -6.87
CA LYS A 334 -1.39 -19.75 -7.20
C LYS A 334 0.11 -19.73 -6.96
N LEU A 335 0.70 -18.56 -6.68
CA LEU A 335 2.12 -18.47 -6.37
C LEU A 335 2.45 -19.14 -5.02
N ILE A 336 3.70 -19.57 -4.89
CA ILE A 336 4.25 -20.21 -3.69
C ILE A 336 5.46 -19.40 -3.22
N PRO A 337 5.38 -18.76 -2.04
CA PRO A 337 4.19 -18.50 -1.24
C PRO A 337 3.19 -17.54 -1.92
N LYS A 338 1.96 -17.46 -1.39
CA LYS A 338 0.99 -16.44 -1.84
C LYS A 338 1.45 -15.05 -1.38
N PRO A 339 1.50 -14.04 -2.28
CA PRO A 339 1.77 -12.68 -1.84
C PRO A 339 0.60 -12.14 -0.98
N ILE A 340 0.96 -11.45 0.10
CA ILE A 340 -0.02 -10.85 1.02
C ILE A 340 -0.03 -9.31 0.96
N TYR A 341 0.93 -8.74 0.29
CA TYR A 341 1.02 -7.33 -0.05
C TYR A 341 0.99 -7.20 -1.58
N ILE A 342 0.06 -6.43 -2.09
CA ILE A 342 -0.11 -6.21 -3.54
C ILE A 342 -0.02 -4.72 -3.80
N GLN A 343 0.91 -4.31 -4.65
CA GLN A 343 1.11 -2.92 -4.99
C GLN A 343 0.78 -2.67 -6.45
N PHE A 344 0.05 -1.60 -6.74
CA PHE A 344 -0.25 -1.14 -8.10
C PHE A 344 0.43 0.20 -8.37
N GLN A 345 1.11 0.27 -9.54
CA GLN A 345 1.76 1.49 -10.03
C GLN A 345 1.27 1.88 -11.43
#